data_7e34465a24f116576bd502c4a03e44ce
#
_entry.id   7e34465a24f116576bd502c4a03e44ce
#
_cell.length_a   1.000
_cell.length_b   1.000
_cell.length_c   1.000
_cell.angle_alpha   90.00
_cell.angle_beta   90.00
_cell.angle_gamma   90.00
#
_symmetry.space_group_name_H-M   'P 1'
#
loop_
_entity.id
_entity.type
_entity.pdbx_description
1 polymer ?
#
loop_
_entity_poly.entity_id
_entity_poly.type
_entity_poly.pdbx_seq_one_letter_code
_entity_poly.pdbx_strand_id
1 'polypeptide(L)'
;MQIYGRYFPLIALIFSGLIAQAHQPDLSSLMIYEQGGKSFLAIKSALSAFESEIEYSYHKGAYKTPTEFEELVIEHFQKKSFLVVNGDTIKFLNPQVSLGHETTLFAELSEIPNDIESMQIKNAIFGDISHSICEVIITLNGIPQKQFLLTSENKHEAMLRLENGTWVMIENEHPLFIFTKSALIISSIFIGILLLIAGWAFF
;
A
#
# COMPACT_ATOMS: atom_id res chain seq x y z
N MET A 1 55.81 15.16 17.35
CA MET A 1 54.38 15.51 17.56
C MET A 1 53.70 15.74 16.20
N GLN A 2 53.58 14.72 15.33
CA GLN A 2 53.05 14.84 13.96
C GLN A 2 52.19 13.64 13.51
N ILE A 3 51.63 12.84 14.42
CA ILE A 3 50.85 11.64 14.05
C ILE A 3 49.35 11.91 14.01
N TYR A 4 48.84 12.94 14.67
CA TYR A 4 47.40 13.23 14.75
C TYR A 4 46.76 13.83 13.49
N GLY A 5 47.56 14.50 12.64
CA GLY A 5 47.01 15.13 11.43
C GLY A 5 46.67 14.14 10.29
N ARG A 6 47.19 12.90 10.34
CA ARG A 6 47.04 11.93 9.25
C ARG A 6 45.74 11.12 9.32
N TYR A 7 45.12 11.04 10.50
CA TYR A 7 43.88 10.29 10.70
C TYR A 7 42.62 11.18 10.77
N PHE A 8 42.80 12.49 10.84
CA PHE A 8 41.69 13.45 10.85
C PHE A 8 40.74 13.33 9.65
N PRO A 9 41.23 13.20 8.39
CA PRO A 9 40.34 13.01 7.24
C PRO A 9 39.60 11.67 7.25
N LEU A 10 40.21 10.62 7.83
CA LEU A 10 39.58 9.29 7.92
C LEU A 10 38.41 9.29 8.93
N ILE A 11 38.59 9.99 10.06
CA ILE A 11 37.56 10.16 11.09
C ILE A 11 36.40 11.04 10.55
N ALA A 12 36.71 12.11 9.80
CA ALA A 12 35.70 12.96 9.16
C ALA A 12 34.88 12.18 8.12
N LEU A 13 35.50 11.24 7.39
CA LEU A 13 34.81 10.38 6.41
C LEU A 13 33.85 9.37 7.09
N ILE A 14 34.19 8.87 8.26
CA ILE A 14 33.34 7.95 9.03
C ILE A 14 32.12 8.69 9.58
N PHE A 15 32.29 9.93 10.04
CA PHE A 15 31.19 10.75 10.56
C PHE A 15 30.25 11.30 9.49
N SER A 16 30.71 11.49 8.25
CA SER A 16 29.85 11.94 7.15
C SER A 16 28.87 10.85 6.65
N GLY A 17 29.14 9.57 6.92
CA GLY A 17 28.25 8.46 6.59
C GLY A 17 27.04 8.30 7.51
N LEU A 18 27.00 8.98 8.66
CA LEU A 18 25.94 8.80 9.67
C LEU A 18 24.75 9.76 9.50
N ILE A 19 24.79 10.68 8.55
CA ILE A 19 23.72 11.71 8.35
C ILE A 19 22.74 11.32 7.23
N ALA A 20 22.93 10.20 6.54
CA ALA A 20 22.04 9.75 5.49
C ALA A 20 20.91 8.86 6.01
N GLN A 21 20.19 9.30 7.04
CA GLN A 21 18.82 8.83 7.27
C GLN A 21 17.88 9.73 6.45
N ALA A 22 17.93 9.55 5.15
CA ALA A 22 16.87 10.02 4.28
C ALA A 22 15.58 9.30 4.70
N HIS A 23 14.49 10.05 4.88
CA HIS A 23 13.17 9.48 5.04
C HIS A 23 12.95 8.45 3.94
N GLN A 24 12.52 7.25 4.31
CA GLN A 24 12.20 6.20 3.35
C GLN A 24 10.83 6.56 2.74
N PRO A 25 10.76 7.06 1.51
CA PRO A 25 9.50 7.45 0.86
C PRO A 25 8.61 6.24 0.57
N ASP A 26 9.15 5.04 0.70
CA ASP A 26 8.48 3.77 0.52
C ASP A 26 7.69 3.29 1.75
N LEU A 27 7.83 3.98 2.91
CA LEU A 27 7.10 3.65 4.13
C LEU A 27 5.93 4.61 4.37
N SER A 28 4.76 4.04 4.62
CA SER A 28 3.57 4.77 5.05
C SER A 28 2.84 4.01 6.15
N SER A 29 1.97 4.69 6.88
CA SER A 29 1.05 4.06 7.84
C SER A 29 -0.38 4.50 7.58
N LEU A 30 -1.33 3.57 7.74
CA LEU A 30 -2.76 3.81 7.73
C LEU A 30 -3.32 3.40 9.09
N MET A 31 -3.94 4.32 9.78
CA MET A 31 -4.60 4.06 11.05
C MET A 31 -6.11 4.21 10.90
N ILE A 32 -6.87 3.22 11.38
CA ILE A 32 -8.31 3.31 11.57
C ILE A 32 -8.56 3.27 13.06
N TYR A 33 -9.13 4.34 13.61
CA TYR A 33 -9.28 4.50 15.05
C TYR A 33 -10.58 5.22 15.41
N GLU A 34 -10.97 5.11 16.66
CA GLU A 34 -12.14 5.79 17.20
C GLU A 34 -11.74 6.85 18.21
N GLN A 35 -12.35 8.01 18.12
CA GLN A 35 -12.17 9.11 19.04
C GLN A 35 -13.47 9.89 19.22
N GLY A 36 -13.90 10.09 20.47
CA GLY A 36 -15.12 10.84 20.76
C GLY A 36 -16.39 10.24 20.17
N GLY A 37 -16.46 8.92 20.00
CA GLY A 37 -17.61 8.21 19.42
C GLY A 37 -17.72 8.33 17.91
N LYS A 38 -16.66 8.80 17.24
CA LYS A 38 -16.53 8.85 15.79
C LYS A 38 -15.33 8.05 15.34
N SER A 39 -15.42 7.46 14.16
CA SER A 39 -14.34 6.71 13.55
C SER A 39 -13.57 7.57 12.55
N PHE A 40 -12.27 7.41 12.50
CA PHE A 40 -11.36 8.17 11.65
C PHE A 40 -10.40 7.25 10.93
N LEU A 41 -9.95 7.73 9.77
CA LEU A 41 -8.82 7.16 9.04
C LEU A 41 -7.73 8.24 8.95
N ALA A 42 -6.48 7.84 9.20
CA ALA A 42 -5.31 8.69 9.00
C ALA A 42 -4.24 7.94 8.20
N ILE A 43 -3.71 8.57 7.17
CA ILE A 43 -2.57 8.07 6.38
C ILE A 43 -1.40 9.02 6.59
N LYS A 44 -0.24 8.49 6.97
CA LYS A 44 0.98 9.25 7.17
C LYS A 44 2.10 8.73 6.30
N SER A 45 2.87 9.64 5.73
CA SER A 45 4.11 9.36 5.02
C SER A 45 4.97 10.62 4.90
N ALA A 46 6.18 10.48 4.36
CA ALA A 46 7.01 11.64 4.01
C ALA A 46 6.32 12.50 2.96
N LEU A 47 6.49 13.83 3.01
CA LEU A 47 5.97 14.75 1.99
C LEU A 47 6.44 14.34 0.59
N SER A 48 7.71 13.95 0.46
CA SER A 48 8.29 13.50 -0.82
C SER A 48 7.59 12.29 -1.44
N ALA A 49 6.98 11.39 -0.62
CA ALA A 49 6.19 10.28 -1.13
C ALA A 49 4.91 10.79 -1.81
N PHE A 50 4.19 11.70 -1.15
CA PHE A 50 3.00 12.32 -1.73
C PHE A 50 3.34 13.13 -2.99
N GLU A 51 4.42 13.91 -2.97
CA GLU A 51 4.87 14.67 -4.15
C GLU A 51 5.18 13.75 -5.33
N SER A 52 5.92 12.65 -5.09
CA SER A 52 6.27 11.68 -6.12
C SER A 52 5.04 11.02 -6.75
N GLU A 53 4.05 10.62 -5.94
CA GLU A 53 2.81 10.02 -6.44
C GLU A 53 1.95 11.01 -7.24
N ILE A 54 1.85 12.24 -6.77
CA ILE A 54 1.08 13.28 -7.49
C ILE A 54 1.76 13.63 -8.82
N GLU A 55 3.08 13.80 -8.84
CA GLU A 55 3.82 14.03 -10.08
C GLU A 55 3.71 12.85 -11.07
N TYR A 56 3.73 11.63 -10.58
CA TYR A 56 3.56 10.42 -11.39
C TYR A 56 2.15 10.29 -11.96
N SER A 57 1.13 10.45 -11.11
CA SER A 57 -0.27 10.22 -11.49
C SER A 57 -0.88 11.33 -12.33
N TYR A 58 -0.42 12.56 -12.16
CA TYR A 58 -0.97 13.71 -12.90
C TYR A 58 0.04 14.26 -13.92
N HIS A 59 1.13 14.83 -13.52
CA HIS A 59 2.32 15.21 -14.30
C HIS A 59 3.21 16.11 -13.43
N LYS A 60 4.45 16.26 -13.82
CA LYS A 60 5.37 17.20 -13.15
C LYS A 60 4.86 18.64 -13.26
N GLY A 61 4.73 19.33 -12.10
CA GLY A 61 4.20 20.69 -12.02
C GLY A 61 2.67 20.76 -12.15
N ALA A 62 1.95 19.71 -11.78
CA ALA A 62 0.49 19.64 -11.75
C ALA A 62 -0.13 20.65 -10.75
N TYR A 63 0.64 21.11 -9.78
CA TYR A 63 0.22 22.09 -8.78
C TYR A 63 1.23 23.25 -8.68
N LYS A 64 0.77 24.41 -8.24
CA LYS A 64 1.58 25.61 -8.03
C LYS A 64 1.49 26.15 -6.61
N THR A 65 0.47 25.74 -5.88
CA THR A 65 0.21 26.18 -4.51
C THR A 65 0.03 24.96 -3.59
N PRO A 66 0.27 25.12 -2.27
CA PRO A 66 -0.02 24.06 -1.30
C PRO A 66 -1.48 23.58 -1.38
N THR A 67 -2.42 24.48 -1.55
CA THR A 67 -3.85 24.13 -1.64
C THR A 67 -4.17 23.27 -2.85
N GLU A 68 -3.64 23.60 -4.04
CA GLU A 68 -3.79 22.75 -5.23
C GLU A 68 -3.18 21.37 -5.02
N PHE A 69 -2.05 21.30 -4.32
CA PHE A 69 -1.43 20.02 -3.97
C PHE A 69 -2.31 19.19 -3.04
N GLU A 70 -2.85 19.78 -1.98
CA GLU A 70 -3.77 19.15 -1.04
C GLU A 70 -5.01 18.60 -1.76
N GLU A 71 -5.60 19.35 -2.68
CA GLU A 71 -6.74 18.93 -3.50
C GLU A 71 -6.40 17.70 -4.36
N LEU A 72 -5.24 17.69 -5.02
CA LEU A 72 -4.78 16.54 -5.80
C LEU A 72 -4.52 15.30 -4.94
N VAL A 73 -3.94 15.48 -3.75
CA VAL A 73 -3.73 14.37 -2.79
C VAL A 73 -5.06 13.79 -2.36
N ILE A 74 -6.07 14.60 -2.06
CA ILE A 74 -7.41 14.15 -1.70
C ILE A 74 -8.06 13.39 -2.85
N GLU A 75 -8.01 13.93 -4.06
CA GLU A 75 -8.55 13.27 -5.26
C GLU A 75 -7.87 11.93 -5.53
N HIS A 76 -6.55 11.88 -5.42
CA HIS A 76 -5.77 10.66 -5.58
C HIS A 76 -6.15 9.61 -4.52
N PHE A 77 -6.25 10.00 -3.26
CA PHE A 77 -6.70 9.15 -2.16
C PHE A 77 -8.07 8.53 -2.43
N GLN A 78 -9.04 9.33 -2.84
CA GLN A 78 -10.40 8.86 -3.12
C GLN A 78 -10.46 7.86 -4.28
N LYS A 79 -9.53 7.95 -5.24
CA LYS A 79 -9.42 7.00 -6.37
C LYS A 79 -8.70 5.71 -6.00
N LYS A 80 -7.72 5.78 -5.09
CA LYS A 80 -6.77 4.68 -4.81
C LYS A 80 -7.09 3.92 -3.52
N SER A 81 -8.06 4.40 -2.71
CA SER A 81 -8.36 3.82 -1.40
C SER A 81 -9.85 3.53 -1.24
N PHE A 82 -10.15 2.46 -0.55
CA PHE A 82 -11.51 2.16 -0.09
C PHE A 82 -11.48 1.39 1.23
N LEU A 83 -12.60 1.45 1.94
CA LEU A 83 -12.89 0.67 3.12
C LEU A 83 -14.30 0.08 2.98
N VAL A 84 -14.42 -1.23 3.17
CA VAL A 84 -15.71 -1.94 3.19
C VAL A 84 -15.82 -2.68 4.53
N VAL A 85 -16.92 -2.55 5.22
CA VAL A 85 -17.20 -3.26 6.47
C VAL A 85 -18.50 -4.01 6.32
N ASN A 86 -18.51 -5.32 6.57
CA ASN A 86 -19.65 -6.23 6.41
C ASN A 86 -20.32 -6.16 5.03
N GLY A 87 -19.54 -5.84 3.99
CA GLY A 87 -20.05 -5.68 2.62
C GLY A 87 -20.49 -4.25 2.26
N ASP A 88 -20.60 -3.35 3.23
CA ASP A 88 -20.99 -1.96 3.01
C ASP A 88 -19.77 -1.05 2.85
N THR A 89 -19.79 -0.20 1.84
CA THR A 89 -18.72 0.76 1.61
C THR A 89 -18.79 1.91 2.61
N ILE A 90 -17.71 2.10 3.36
CA ILE A 90 -17.55 3.20 4.30
C ILE A 90 -17.05 4.45 3.55
N LYS A 91 -17.78 5.56 3.69
CA LYS A 91 -17.41 6.82 3.04
C LYS A 91 -16.36 7.56 3.85
N PHE A 92 -15.42 8.17 3.14
CA PHE A 92 -14.45 9.10 3.68
C PHE A 92 -15.05 10.51 3.66
N LEU A 93 -15.37 11.05 4.84
CA LEU A 93 -16.03 12.33 4.99
C LEU A 93 -14.99 13.41 5.29
N ASN A 94 -15.14 14.57 4.65
CA ASN A 94 -14.30 15.75 4.89
C ASN A 94 -12.79 15.44 4.93
N PRO A 95 -12.22 14.78 3.91
CA PRO A 95 -10.81 14.50 3.90
C PRO A 95 -9.99 15.80 3.91
N GLN A 96 -8.92 15.80 4.69
CA GLN A 96 -8.03 16.94 4.86
C GLN A 96 -6.57 16.45 4.82
N VAL A 97 -5.67 17.33 4.38
CA VAL A 97 -4.24 17.08 4.35
C VAL A 97 -3.54 18.11 5.24
N SER A 98 -2.65 17.63 6.10
CA SER A 98 -1.76 18.48 6.88
C SER A 98 -0.34 18.31 6.34
N LEU A 99 0.13 19.34 5.65
CA LEU A 99 1.47 19.33 5.06
C LEU A 99 2.53 19.56 6.13
N GLY A 100 3.60 18.80 6.05
CA GLY A 100 4.74 18.89 6.93
C GLY A 100 5.84 17.94 6.46
N HIS A 101 6.91 17.85 7.22
CA HIS A 101 7.98 16.90 6.96
C HIS A 101 7.45 15.47 6.93
N GLU A 102 6.59 15.14 7.89
CA GLU A 102 5.64 14.04 7.83
C GLU A 102 4.28 14.63 7.47
N THR A 103 3.75 14.25 6.33
CA THR A 103 2.44 14.69 5.82
C THR A 103 1.38 13.69 6.26
N THR A 104 0.24 14.22 6.72
CA THR A 104 -0.89 13.41 7.18
C THR A 104 -2.13 13.76 6.37
N LEU A 105 -2.74 12.76 5.75
CA LEU A 105 -4.10 12.81 5.23
C LEU A 105 -5.01 12.15 6.25
N PHE A 106 -6.11 12.81 6.62
CA PHE A 106 -7.10 12.22 7.50
C PHE A 106 -8.52 12.47 7.00
N ALA A 107 -9.43 11.56 7.36
CA ALA A 107 -10.85 11.67 7.06
C ALA A 107 -11.67 11.10 8.22
N GLU A 108 -12.83 11.69 8.49
CA GLU A 108 -13.87 11.07 9.29
C GLU A 108 -14.50 9.94 8.46
N LEU A 109 -14.78 8.79 9.08
CA LEU A 109 -15.46 7.69 8.44
C LEU A 109 -16.97 7.82 8.65
N SER A 110 -17.77 7.45 7.64
CA SER A 110 -19.20 7.27 7.86
C SER A 110 -19.43 6.22 8.95
N GLU A 111 -20.64 6.13 9.45
CA GLU A 111 -20.98 5.21 10.53
C GLU A 111 -20.49 3.79 10.23
N ILE A 112 -19.71 3.25 11.16
CA ILE A 112 -19.24 1.86 11.14
C ILE A 112 -20.20 1.05 12.03
N PRO A 113 -20.68 -0.12 11.59
CA PRO A 113 -21.56 -0.95 12.41
C PRO A 113 -20.85 -1.43 13.68
N ASN A 114 -21.59 -1.55 14.77
CA ASN A 114 -21.04 -2.03 16.05
C ASN A 114 -20.60 -3.49 15.98
N ASP A 115 -21.30 -4.31 15.20
CA ASP A 115 -20.99 -5.73 15.00
C ASP A 115 -20.20 -5.89 13.71
N ILE A 116 -18.89 -5.88 13.82
CA ILE A 116 -17.99 -6.03 12.68
C ILE A 116 -17.63 -7.51 12.51
N GLU A 117 -18.02 -8.09 11.38
CA GLU A 117 -17.69 -9.48 11.00
C GLU A 117 -16.57 -9.55 9.96
N SER A 118 -16.51 -8.56 9.06
CA SER A 118 -15.51 -8.51 8.00
C SER A 118 -15.11 -7.09 7.67
N MET A 119 -13.87 -6.95 7.17
CA MET A 119 -13.32 -5.67 6.73
C MET A 119 -12.43 -5.89 5.51
N GLN A 120 -12.67 -5.12 4.44
CA GLN A 120 -11.81 -5.07 3.27
C GLN A 120 -11.22 -3.68 3.16
N ILE A 121 -9.90 -3.60 3.07
CA ILE A 121 -9.16 -2.35 3.08
C ILE A 121 -8.25 -2.35 1.85
N LYS A 122 -8.30 -1.26 1.09
CA LYS A 122 -7.34 -0.95 0.05
C LYS A 122 -6.73 0.41 0.32
N ASN A 123 -5.42 0.48 0.21
CA ASN A 123 -4.67 1.74 0.24
C ASN A 123 -3.51 1.68 -0.74
N ALA A 124 -3.77 2.03 -1.97
CA ALA A 124 -2.79 2.07 -3.05
C ALA A 124 -2.34 3.51 -3.37
N ILE A 125 -2.42 4.42 -2.40
CA ILE A 125 -2.06 5.84 -2.57
C ILE A 125 -0.57 6.01 -2.94
N PHE A 126 0.27 5.06 -2.53
CA PHE A 126 1.70 5.00 -2.85
C PHE A 126 2.04 3.76 -3.70
N GLY A 127 1.05 3.23 -4.42
CA GLY A 127 1.19 1.96 -5.16
C GLY A 127 2.13 2.02 -6.34
N ASP A 128 2.42 3.21 -6.85
CA ASP A 128 3.32 3.44 -7.98
C ASP A 128 4.79 3.64 -7.51
N ILE A 129 5.03 3.82 -6.20
CA ILE A 129 6.37 3.83 -5.60
C ILE A 129 6.87 2.38 -5.47
N SER A 130 8.04 2.11 -6.05
CA SER A 130 8.66 0.79 -5.98
C SER A 130 8.90 0.36 -4.53
N HIS A 131 8.48 -0.88 -4.21
CA HIS A 131 8.61 -1.46 -2.86
C HIS A 131 7.87 -0.70 -1.75
N SER A 132 6.83 0.09 -2.10
CA SER A 132 6.04 0.78 -1.08
C SER A 132 5.38 -0.20 -0.11
N ILE A 133 5.46 0.12 1.18
CA ILE A 133 4.89 -0.64 2.28
C ILE A 133 3.97 0.29 3.06
N CYS A 134 2.75 -0.12 3.29
CA CYS A 134 1.82 0.57 4.16
C CYS A 134 1.51 -0.31 5.38
N GLU A 135 1.91 0.14 6.56
CA GLU A 135 1.52 -0.48 7.82
C GLU A 135 0.09 -0.06 8.17
N VAL A 136 -0.81 -1.03 8.29
CA VAL A 136 -2.20 -0.79 8.68
C VAL A 136 -2.39 -1.13 10.15
N ILE A 137 -2.99 -0.20 10.91
CA ILE A 137 -3.30 -0.35 12.33
C ILE A 137 -4.78 -0.06 12.53
N ILE A 138 -5.52 -1.04 13.04
CA ILE A 138 -6.95 -0.93 13.37
C ILE A 138 -7.11 -0.92 14.87
N THR A 139 -7.70 0.16 15.41
CA THR A 139 -8.00 0.34 16.85
C THR A 139 -9.40 0.91 17.02
N LEU A 140 -10.41 0.07 16.76
CA LEU A 140 -11.82 0.40 16.97
C LEU A 140 -12.31 -0.24 18.27
N ASN A 141 -13.24 0.43 18.94
CA ASN A 141 -13.82 -0.09 20.18
C ASN A 141 -14.65 -1.37 19.89
N GLY A 142 -14.64 -2.30 20.85
CA GLY A 142 -15.42 -3.53 20.77
C GLY A 142 -14.82 -4.65 19.92
N ILE A 143 -13.74 -4.42 19.21
CA ILE A 143 -13.03 -5.43 18.41
C ILE A 143 -11.54 -5.50 18.77
N PRO A 144 -10.87 -6.66 18.54
CA PRO A 144 -9.44 -6.77 18.76
C PRO A 144 -8.63 -5.83 17.85
N GLN A 145 -7.59 -5.23 18.39
CA GLN A 145 -6.62 -4.49 17.58
C GLN A 145 -5.97 -5.41 16.54
N LYS A 146 -5.75 -4.89 15.34
CA LYS A 146 -5.06 -5.59 14.25
C LYS A 146 -4.00 -4.71 13.62
N GLN A 147 -2.87 -5.33 13.31
CA GLN A 147 -1.76 -4.73 12.57
C GLN A 147 -1.31 -5.67 11.47
N PHE A 148 -1.06 -5.15 10.27
CA PHE A 148 -0.60 -5.89 9.10
C PHE A 148 -0.02 -4.95 8.04
N LEU A 149 0.55 -5.52 6.98
CA LEU A 149 1.18 -4.76 5.89
C LEU A 149 0.38 -4.88 4.60
N LEU A 150 0.25 -3.75 3.90
CA LEU A 150 -0.15 -3.69 2.51
C LEU A 150 1.09 -3.43 1.66
N THR A 151 1.27 -4.24 0.63
CA THR A 151 2.44 -4.23 -0.26
C THR A 151 1.99 -4.45 -1.70
N SER A 152 2.91 -4.35 -2.65
CA SER A 152 2.63 -4.71 -4.05
C SER A 152 2.22 -6.18 -4.22
N GLU A 153 2.68 -7.08 -3.35
CA GLU A 153 2.37 -8.52 -3.41
C GLU A 153 0.88 -8.77 -3.17
N ASN A 154 0.26 -8.06 -2.21
CA ASN A 154 -1.17 -8.14 -1.95
C ASN A 154 -1.97 -7.04 -2.67
N LYS A 155 -1.36 -6.36 -3.68
CA LYS A 155 -1.96 -5.28 -4.46
C LYS A 155 -2.46 -4.10 -3.59
N HIS A 156 -1.79 -3.87 -2.47
CA HIS A 156 -2.16 -2.87 -1.46
C HIS A 156 -3.59 -3.04 -0.92
N GLU A 157 -4.05 -4.30 -0.82
CA GLU A 157 -5.39 -4.65 -0.40
C GLU A 157 -5.37 -5.84 0.56
N ALA A 158 -6.24 -5.86 1.56
CA ALA A 158 -6.42 -6.97 2.47
C ALA A 158 -7.90 -7.16 2.82
N MET A 159 -8.29 -8.42 2.96
CA MET A 159 -9.60 -8.82 3.46
C MET A 159 -9.43 -9.53 4.80
N LEU A 160 -10.14 -9.05 5.81
CA LEU A 160 -10.12 -9.57 7.18
C LEU A 160 -11.51 -10.11 7.53
N ARG A 161 -11.54 -11.20 8.30
CA ARG A 161 -12.74 -11.72 8.93
C ARG A 161 -12.51 -11.89 10.42
N LEU A 162 -13.48 -11.53 11.21
CA LEU A 162 -13.43 -11.74 12.66
C LEU A 162 -13.98 -13.13 13.00
N GLU A 163 -13.12 -14.03 13.42
CA GLU A 163 -13.48 -15.41 13.78
C GLU A 163 -13.10 -15.69 15.25
N ASN A 164 -14.07 -16.04 16.06
CA ASN A 164 -13.86 -16.32 17.49
C ASN A 164 -13.09 -15.20 18.23
N GLY A 165 -13.38 -13.93 17.92
CA GLY A 165 -12.71 -12.78 18.54
C GLY A 165 -11.28 -12.54 18.05
N THR A 166 -10.89 -13.11 16.92
CA THR A 166 -9.55 -12.93 16.34
C THR A 166 -9.68 -12.60 14.84
N TRP A 167 -8.89 -11.63 14.38
CA TRP A 167 -8.82 -11.28 12.98
C TRP A 167 -8.03 -12.30 12.17
N VAL A 168 -8.68 -12.92 11.22
CA VAL A 168 -8.08 -13.80 10.20
C VAL A 168 -7.97 -13.03 8.89
N MET A 169 -6.77 -13.01 8.32
CA MET A 169 -6.57 -12.45 6.99
C MET A 169 -6.99 -13.51 5.96
N ILE A 170 -7.90 -13.13 5.07
CA ILE A 170 -8.32 -13.98 3.96
C ILE A 170 -7.38 -13.64 2.80
N GLU A 171 -6.49 -14.56 2.47
CA GLU A 171 -5.76 -14.48 1.23
C GLU A 171 -6.78 -14.58 0.09
N ASN A 172 -6.90 -13.53 -0.71
CA ASN A 172 -7.54 -13.65 -2.00
C ASN A 172 -6.69 -14.65 -2.78
N GLU A 173 -7.10 -15.91 -2.78
CA GLU A 173 -6.60 -16.86 -3.77
C GLU A 173 -6.97 -16.24 -5.12
N HIS A 174 -6.06 -15.41 -5.66
CA HIS A 174 -6.08 -15.23 -7.11
C HIS A 174 -5.94 -16.66 -7.64
N PRO A 175 -6.88 -17.12 -8.48
CA PRO A 175 -6.65 -18.37 -9.16
C PRO A 175 -5.33 -18.16 -9.91
N LEU A 176 -4.21 -18.55 -9.29
CA LEU A 176 -3.04 -18.94 -10.03
C LEU A 176 -3.66 -19.78 -11.14
N PHE A 177 -3.44 -19.43 -12.39
CA PHE A 177 -3.85 -20.24 -13.52
C PHE A 177 -3.54 -21.68 -13.13
N ILE A 178 -4.53 -22.34 -12.56
CA ILE A 178 -4.47 -23.76 -12.33
C ILE A 178 -4.46 -24.25 -13.75
N PHE A 179 -3.26 -24.57 -14.26
CA PHE A 179 -3.14 -25.40 -15.44
C PHE A 179 -3.85 -26.67 -15.05
N THR A 180 -5.16 -26.68 -15.28
CA THR A 180 -5.98 -27.88 -15.05
C THR A 180 -5.27 -28.98 -15.80
N LYS A 181 -5.25 -30.18 -15.24
CA LYS A 181 -4.69 -31.36 -15.91
C LYS A 181 -5.13 -31.42 -17.37
N SER A 182 -6.31 -30.91 -17.68
CA SER A 182 -6.87 -30.73 -19.03
C SER A 182 -6.03 -29.81 -19.92
N ALA A 183 -5.49 -28.67 -19.42
CA ALA A 183 -4.66 -27.77 -20.21
C ALA A 183 -3.29 -28.38 -20.53
N LEU A 184 -2.72 -29.17 -19.61
CA LEU A 184 -1.50 -29.94 -19.85
C LEU A 184 -1.72 -31.06 -20.87
N ILE A 185 -2.88 -31.74 -20.84
CA ILE A 185 -3.24 -32.77 -21.81
C ILE A 185 -3.43 -32.14 -23.19
N ILE A 186 -4.13 -31.01 -23.30
CA ILE A 186 -4.34 -30.29 -24.57
C ILE A 186 -3.02 -29.80 -25.16
N SER A 187 -2.11 -29.24 -24.35
CA SER A 187 -0.81 -28.81 -24.84
C SER A 187 0.07 -29.97 -25.30
N SER A 188 0.05 -31.10 -24.60
CA SER A 188 0.81 -32.31 -25.01
C SER A 188 0.27 -32.91 -26.28
N ILE A 189 -1.05 -32.91 -26.51
CA ILE A 189 -1.68 -33.39 -27.77
C ILE A 189 -1.28 -32.45 -28.93
N PHE A 190 -1.28 -31.11 -28.70
CA PHE A 190 -0.89 -30.15 -29.72
C PHE A 190 0.58 -30.30 -30.15
N ILE A 191 1.49 -30.53 -29.18
CA ILE A 191 2.91 -30.78 -29.46
C ILE A 191 3.08 -32.12 -30.22
N GLY A 192 2.35 -33.16 -29.86
CA GLY A 192 2.37 -34.43 -30.54
C GLY A 192 1.91 -34.33 -32.01
N ILE A 193 0.86 -33.58 -32.29
CA ILE A 193 0.38 -33.33 -33.67
C ILE A 193 1.40 -32.55 -34.49
N LEU A 194 2.04 -31.52 -33.91
CA LEU A 194 3.08 -30.74 -34.57
C LEU A 194 4.30 -31.59 -34.95
N LEU A 195 4.71 -32.49 -34.07
CA LEU A 195 5.82 -33.43 -34.35
C LEU A 195 5.49 -34.42 -35.46
N LEU A 196 4.24 -34.93 -35.52
CA LEU A 196 3.77 -35.80 -36.59
C LEU A 196 3.75 -35.08 -37.95
N ILE A 197 3.28 -33.86 -38.00
CA ILE A 197 3.26 -33.06 -39.24
C ILE A 197 4.68 -32.73 -39.72
N ALA A 198 5.58 -32.40 -38.78
CA ALA A 198 6.99 -32.15 -39.11
C ALA A 198 7.70 -33.41 -39.61
N GLY A 199 7.38 -34.56 -39.03
CA GLY A 199 7.91 -35.87 -39.49
C GLY A 199 7.48 -36.24 -40.90
N TRP A 200 6.23 -35.88 -41.29
CA TRP A 200 5.72 -36.14 -42.68
C TRP A 200 6.31 -35.17 -43.72
N ALA A 201 6.82 -34.04 -43.33
CA ALA A 201 7.42 -33.09 -44.24
C ALA A 201 8.89 -33.43 -44.60
N PHE A 202 9.50 -34.39 -43.92
CA PHE A 202 10.89 -34.80 -44.14
C PHE A 202 11.01 -36.20 -44.80
N PHE A 203 9.91 -36.85 -45.15
CA PHE A 203 9.85 -38.05 -45.97
C PHE A 203 9.09 -37.77 -47.29
#